data_89279cde5dfadd263b53fe7918ede2c8
#
_entry.id   89279cde5dfadd263b53fe7918ede2c8
#
_cell.length_a   1.000
_cell.length_b   1.000
_cell.length_c   1.000
_cell.angle_alpha   90.00
_cell.angle_beta   90.00
_cell.angle_gamma   90.00
#
_symmetry.space_group_name_H-M   'P 1'
#
loop_
_entity.id
_entity.type
_entity.pdbx_description
1 polymer ?
#
loop_
_entity_poly.entity_id
_entity_poly.type
_entity_poly.pdbx_seq_one_letter_code
_entity_poly.pdbx_strand_id
1 'polypeptide(L)'
;MRQTTKARHTLGIRGQLMWFLCFICLFLLGLFWLLSTQLLEPLYTKHIETQLTNQADSIVERLDDAIAEGKVLSAWSFGQLSVNSDFFDKLTLELYTKGTLNSFCVDISDTTLHTIYKIENQSFCNLHGTYLSDSANNDKIIATALAMRRKCRSMGSFVQTLNPPRLSGSAQLLVGRTTADGSYTVLVTTSLVHVAEAGKVLSTLLPLAAALIFGFAMSAAWLFSEWFTKPLRQLSSAARQMALGNYAVQVDNRRNDELGDLARDFNHMAEEVQHAVQMQRDLLANVSHDLRTPLTLIKGYAETVRDLTGDDKAHRDEQMNIIVDEADRLTALVSSVMELSKVTSGTYKCERVHFD
;
A
#
# COMPACT_ATOMS: atom_id res chain seq x y z
N MET A 1 6.26 49.01 12.35
CA MET A 1 6.77 47.80 11.67
C MET A 1 5.75 46.68 11.88
N ARG A 2 4.84 46.45 10.95
CA ARG A 2 3.86 45.34 10.97
C ARG A 2 4.54 44.14 10.32
N GLN A 3 4.90 43.12 11.10
CA GLN A 3 5.32 41.84 10.58
C GLN A 3 4.06 41.13 10.06
N THR A 4 3.94 41.03 8.74
CA THR A 4 2.99 40.16 8.06
C THR A 4 3.49 38.70 8.25
N THR A 5 2.98 38.04 9.26
CA THR A 5 3.08 36.59 9.40
C THR A 5 2.30 35.96 8.24
N LYS A 6 3.04 35.49 7.23
CA LYS A 6 2.53 34.64 6.15
C LYS A 6 1.90 33.40 6.78
N ALA A 7 0.58 33.37 6.86
CA ALA A 7 -0.16 32.18 7.26
C ALA A 7 0.22 31.05 6.29
N ARG A 8 1.03 30.10 6.76
CA ARG A 8 1.22 28.81 6.09
C ARG A 8 -0.16 28.17 6.05
N HIS A 9 -0.77 28.10 4.88
CA HIS A 9 -1.92 27.25 4.60
C HIS A 9 -1.49 25.80 4.83
N THR A 10 -1.48 25.35 6.07
CA THR A 10 -1.38 23.93 6.39
C THR A 10 -2.69 23.31 5.93
N LEU A 11 -2.59 22.50 4.89
CA LEU A 11 -3.72 21.64 4.48
C LEU A 11 -4.28 20.98 5.73
N GLY A 12 -5.59 21.12 5.97
CA GLY A 12 -6.23 20.44 7.09
C GLY A 12 -6.00 18.93 7.02
N ILE A 13 -6.18 18.22 8.12
CA ILE A 13 -5.98 16.76 8.24
C ILE A 13 -6.59 16.00 7.06
N ARG A 14 -7.75 16.42 6.57
CA ARG A 14 -8.39 15.90 5.35
C ARG A 14 -7.49 16.01 4.11
N GLY A 15 -6.93 17.19 3.87
CA GLY A 15 -6.07 17.41 2.71
C GLY A 15 -4.75 16.67 2.80
N GLN A 16 -4.17 16.57 4.01
CA GLN A 16 -2.94 15.82 4.24
C GLN A 16 -3.15 14.32 4.02
N LEU A 17 -4.26 13.77 4.51
CA LEU A 17 -4.61 12.34 4.37
C LEU A 17 -4.91 11.99 2.90
N MET A 18 -5.66 12.83 2.20
CA MET A 18 -5.92 12.66 0.76
C MET A 18 -4.62 12.74 -0.06
N TRP A 19 -3.74 13.69 0.25
CA TRP A 19 -2.44 13.82 -0.42
C TRP A 19 -1.54 12.59 -0.17
N PHE A 20 -1.51 12.09 1.05
CA PHE A 20 -0.74 10.91 1.43
C PHE A 20 -1.24 9.64 0.73
N LEU A 21 -2.56 9.40 0.71
CA LEU A 21 -3.16 8.28 -0.01
C LEU A 21 -2.94 8.38 -1.52
N CYS A 22 -3.10 9.57 -2.09
CA CYS A 22 -2.83 9.82 -3.50
C CYS A 22 -1.36 9.53 -3.86
N PHE A 23 -0.42 10.00 -3.03
CA PHE A 23 1.00 9.75 -3.21
C PHE A 23 1.36 8.26 -3.13
N ILE A 24 0.83 7.54 -2.13
CA ILE A 24 1.04 6.08 -2.01
C ILE A 24 0.48 5.36 -3.24
N CYS A 25 -0.73 5.71 -3.69
CA CYS A 25 -1.36 5.08 -4.83
C CYS A 25 -0.54 5.32 -6.12
N LEU A 26 -0.11 6.54 -6.37
CA LEU A 26 0.74 6.88 -7.52
C LEU A 26 2.12 6.20 -7.42
N PHE A 27 2.70 6.12 -6.24
CA PHE A 27 3.97 5.43 -6.01
C PHE A 27 3.86 3.94 -6.31
N LEU A 28 2.82 3.26 -5.80
CA LEU A 28 2.58 1.83 -6.05
C LEU A 28 2.30 1.55 -7.53
N LEU A 29 1.52 2.40 -8.20
CA LEU A 29 1.26 2.28 -9.63
C LEU A 29 2.53 2.50 -10.46
N GLY A 30 3.35 3.49 -10.11
CA GLY A 30 4.64 3.74 -10.74
C GLY A 30 5.62 2.59 -10.53
N LEU A 31 5.69 2.04 -9.32
CA LEU A 31 6.51 0.87 -9.00
C LEU A 31 6.04 -0.37 -9.78
N PHE A 32 4.74 -0.62 -9.83
CA PHE A 32 4.18 -1.73 -10.58
C PHE A 32 4.44 -1.58 -12.09
N TRP A 33 4.28 -0.38 -12.63
CA TRP A 33 4.60 -0.10 -14.04
C TRP A 33 6.09 -0.34 -14.34
N LEU A 34 6.97 0.14 -13.48
CA LEU A 34 8.42 -0.05 -13.62
C LEU A 34 8.79 -1.54 -13.56
N LEU A 35 8.25 -2.28 -12.60
CA LEU A 35 8.47 -3.72 -12.46
C LEU A 35 7.96 -4.48 -13.69
N SER A 36 6.77 -4.15 -14.17
CA SER A 36 6.16 -4.81 -15.31
C SER A 36 6.92 -4.57 -16.62
N THR A 37 7.41 -3.35 -16.85
CA THR A 37 8.09 -3.00 -18.11
C THR A 37 9.57 -3.34 -18.12
N GLN A 38 10.25 -3.27 -16.96
CA GLN A 38 11.70 -3.44 -16.89
C GLN A 38 12.13 -4.85 -16.45
N LEU A 39 11.30 -5.56 -15.68
CA LEU A 39 11.66 -6.86 -15.12
C LEU A 39 11.03 -8.05 -15.86
N LEU A 40 9.81 -7.88 -16.37
CA LEU A 40 9.05 -9.00 -16.93
C LEU A 40 9.72 -9.55 -18.19
N GLU A 41 10.14 -8.67 -19.11
CA GLU A 41 10.74 -9.06 -20.39
C GLU A 41 12.07 -9.84 -20.21
N PRO A 42 13.07 -9.35 -19.43
CA PRO A 42 14.31 -10.09 -19.24
C PRO A 42 14.12 -11.38 -18.45
N LEU A 43 13.23 -11.41 -17.46
CA LEU A 43 12.95 -12.63 -16.69
C LEU A 43 12.30 -13.71 -17.56
N TYR A 44 11.34 -13.32 -18.39
CA TYR A 44 10.68 -14.26 -19.30
C TYR A 44 11.63 -14.78 -20.36
N THR A 45 12.45 -13.90 -20.96
CA THR A 45 13.48 -14.29 -21.93
C THR A 45 14.46 -15.28 -21.32
N LYS A 46 14.93 -15.03 -20.09
CA LYS A 46 15.82 -15.95 -19.38
C LYS A 46 15.16 -17.29 -19.06
N HIS A 47 13.87 -17.29 -18.74
CA HIS A 47 13.12 -18.51 -18.51
C HIS A 47 13.04 -19.37 -19.79
N ILE A 48 12.72 -18.75 -20.93
CA ILE A 48 12.70 -19.43 -22.23
C ILE A 48 14.10 -19.94 -22.61
N GLU A 49 15.15 -19.14 -22.39
CA GLU A 49 16.53 -19.54 -22.62
C GLU A 49 16.88 -20.81 -21.84
N THR A 50 16.51 -20.86 -20.56
CA THR A 50 16.74 -22.05 -19.73
C THR A 50 15.96 -23.25 -20.24
N GLN A 51 14.69 -23.07 -20.63
CA GLN A 51 13.89 -24.15 -21.19
C GLN A 51 14.49 -24.69 -22.49
N LEU A 52 14.87 -23.81 -23.43
CA LEU A 52 15.50 -24.21 -24.69
C LEU A 52 16.83 -24.92 -24.47
N THR A 53 17.64 -24.45 -23.55
CA THR A 53 18.90 -25.05 -23.18
C THR A 53 18.69 -26.48 -22.68
N ASN A 54 17.76 -26.66 -21.72
CA ASN A 54 17.45 -28.01 -21.21
C ASN A 54 16.93 -28.95 -22.29
N GLN A 55 16.15 -28.42 -23.25
CA GLN A 55 15.66 -29.20 -24.37
C GLN A 55 16.81 -29.60 -25.34
N ALA A 56 17.68 -28.64 -25.68
CA ALA A 56 18.85 -28.92 -26.51
C ALA A 56 19.78 -29.96 -25.86
N ASP A 57 20.02 -29.81 -24.56
CA ASP A 57 20.84 -30.74 -23.79
C ASP A 57 20.21 -32.15 -23.75
N SER A 58 18.89 -32.25 -23.54
CA SER A 58 18.17 -33.55 -23.59
C SER A 58 18.22 -34.22 -24.96
N ILE A 59 18.17 -33.46 -26.05
CA ILE A 59 18.29 -34.00 -27.40
C ILE A 59 19.72 -34.51 -27.64
N VAL A 60 20.72 -33.73 -27.21
CA VAL A 60 22.13 -34.13 -27.35
C VAL A 60 22.42 -35.38 -26.55
N GLU A 61 21.97 -35.49 -25.31
CA GLU A 61 22.09 -36.68 -24.47
C GLU A 61 21.53 -37.93 -25.16
N ARG A 62 20.36 -37.81 -25.79
CA ARG A 62 19.77 -38.91 -26.57
C ARG A 62 20.61 -39.30 -27.80
N LEU A 63 21.19 -38.31 -28.46
CA LEU A 63 22.09 -38.56 -29.59
C LEU A 63 23.38 -39.24 -29.13
N ASP A 64 23.96 -38.76 -28.02
CA ASP A 64 25.18 -39.35 -27.45
C ASP A 64 24.95 -40.79 -26.99
N ASP A 65 23.81 -41.09 -26.34
CA ASP A 65 23.41 -42.44 -25.96
C ASP A 65 23.29 -43.37 -27.18
N ALA A 66 22.64 -42.89 -28.25
CA ALA A 66 22.48 -43.66 -29.47
C ALA A 66 23.84 -43.94 -30.19
N ILE A 67 24.73 -42.97 -30.15
CA ILE A 67 26.09 -43.11 -30.68
C ILE A 67 26.88 -44.14 -29.84
N ALA A 68 26.78 -44.08 -28.50
CA ALA A 68 27.41 -45.02 -27.59
C ALA A 68 26.91 -46.46 -27.77
N GLU A 69 25.64 -46.64 -28.13
CA GLU A 69 25.04 -47.91 -28.50
C GLU A 69 25.47 -48.39 -29.89
N GLY A 70 26.30 -47.64 -30.61
CA GLY A 70 26.80 -48.00 -31.94
C GLY A 70 25.75 -47.84 -33.07
N LYS A 71 24.68 -47.10 -32.85
CA LYS A 71 23.67 -46.80 -33.86
C LYS A 71 24.22 -45.79 -34.87
N VAL A 72 24.20 -46.14 -36.14
CA VAL A 72 24.50 -45.20 -37.23
C VAL A 72 23.27 -44.36 -37.44
N LEU A 73 23.33 -43.03 -37.12
CA LEU A 73 22.22 -42.11 -37.24
C LEU A 73 22.09 -41.51 -38.65
N SER A 74 23.23 -41.37 -39.36
CA SER A 74 23.25 -40.93 -40.75
C SER A 74 24.48 -41.49 -41.46
N ALA A 75 24.36 -41.83 -42.73
CA ALA A 75 25.45 -42.29 -43.57
C ALA A 75 25.33 -41.72 -44.97
N TRP A 76 26.45 -41.29 -45.55
CA TRP A 76 26.55 -40.88 -46.93
C TRP A 76 26.99 -42.07 -47.79
N SER A 77 26.13 -42.49 -48.75
CA SER A 77 26.44 -43.59 -49.68
C SER A 77 26.02 -43.16 -51.07
N PHE A 78 26.93 -43.27 -52.04
CA PHE A 78 26.69 -42.94 -53.47
C PHE A 78 26.03 -41.56 -53.71
N GLY A 79 26.38 -40.55 -52.90
CA GLY A 79 25.85 -39.21 -53.01
C GLY A 79 24.44 -39.04 -52.41
N GLN A 80 23.91 -40.05 -51.78
CA GLN A 80 22.63 -40.00 -51.05
C GLN A 80 22.86 -40.07 -49.52
N LEU A 81 22.13 -39.22 -48.78
CA LEU A 81 22.10 -39.25 -47.33
C LEU A 81 21.04 -40.27 -46.88
N SER A 82 21.48 -41.33 -46.21
CA SER A 82 20.63 -42.25 -45.47
C SER A 82 20.54 -41.85 -44.02
N VAL A 83 19.32 -41.76 -43.49
CA VAL A 83 19.06 -41.36 -42.10
C VAL A 83 18.30 -42.48 -41.39
N ASN A 84 18.63 -42.72 -40.11
CA ASN A 84 17.93 -43.69 -39.28
C ASN A 84 16.54 -43.16 -38.90
N SER A 85 15.54 -43.47 -39.72
CA SER A 85 14.17 -42.98 -39.49
C SER A 85 13.54 -43.45 -38.19
N ASP A 86 13.81 -44.73 -37.79
CA ASP A 86 13.24 -45.30 -36.56
C ASP A 86 13.70 -44.56 -35.27
N PHE A 87 14.95 -44.11 -35.24
CA PHE A 87 15.47 -43.30 -34.13
C PHE A 87 14.80 -41.93 -34.08
N PHE A 88 14.74 -41.24 -35.22
CA PHE A 88 14.21 -39.90 -35.28
C PHE A 88 12.67 -39.83 -35.11
N ASP A 89 11.96 -40.88 -35.56
CA ASP A 89 10.53 -41.03 -35.31
C ASP A 89 10.21 -41.18 -33.82
N LYS A 90 11.02 -42.01 -33.11
CA LYS A 90 10.93 -42.16 -31.66
C LYS A 90 11.24 -40.85 -30.92
N LEU A 91 12.30 -40.15 -31.34
CA LEU A 91 12.65 -38.83 -30.80
C LEU A 91 11.52 -37.84 -30.99
N THR A 92 10.91 -37.82 -32.18
CA THR A 92 9.75 -36.95 -32.46
C THR A 92 8.58 -37.27 -31.55
N LEU A 93 8.26 -38.54 -31.40
CA LEU A 93 7.13 -38.96 -30.55
C LEU A 93 7.37 -38.60 -29.07
N GLU A 94 8.60 -38.74 -28.60
CA GLU A 94 8.95 -38.35 -27.21
C GLU A 94 8.84 -36.83 -27.01
N LEU A 95 9.37 -36.05 -27.91
CA LEU A 95 9.25 -34.58 -27.89
C LEU A 95 7.80 -34.15 -28.01
N TYR A 96 6.97 -34.85 -28.77
CA TYR A 96 5.55 -34.59 -28.89
C TYR A 96 4.79 -34.89 -27.60
N THR A 97 5.04 -36.04 -26.98
CA THR A 97 4.36 -36.46 -25.75
C THR A 97 4.68 -35.56 -24.54
N LYS A 98 5.88 -35.00 -24.51
CA LYS A 98 6.28 -34.00 -23.49
C LYS A 98 5.63 -32.62 -23.69
N GLY A 99 4.80 -32.47 -24.71
CA GLY A 99 4.11 -31.18 -25.00
C GLY A 99 5.02 -30.04 -25.46
N THR A 100 6.26 -30.36 -25.74
CA THR A 100 7.31 -29.38 -26.04
C THR A 100 7.36 -28.94 -27.49
N LEU A 101 6.80 -29.75 -28.40
CA LEU A 101 6.88 -29.54 -29.85
C LEU A 101 6.10 -28.35 -30.39
N ASN A 102 5.15 -27.83 -29.63
CA ASN A 102 4.30 -26.72 -30.12
C ASN A 102 4.98 -25.35 -30.07
N SER A 103 6.16 -25.24 -29.44
CA SER A 103 6.77 -23.94 -29.12
C SER A 103 8.16 -23.74 -29.73
N PHE A 104 8.81 -24.77 -30.28
CA PHE A 104 10.16 -24.65 -30.82
C PHE A 104 10.44 -25.53 -32.04
N CYS A 105 11.47 -25.18 -32.77
CA CYS A 105 11.97 -25.90 -33.91
C CYS A 105 13.30 -26.54 -33.56
N VAL A 106 13.54 -27.73 -34.10
CA VAL A 106 14.80 -28.47 -33.94
C VAL A 106 15.40 -28.67 -35.31
N ASP A 107 16.71 -28.43 -35.44
CA ASP A 107 17.52 -28.74 -36.62
C ASP A 107 18.75 -29.53 -36.15
N ILE A 108 18.87 -30.74 -36.64
CA ILE A 108 20.03 -31.61 -36.38
C ILE A 108 20.82 -31.74 -37.69
N SER A 109 22.10 -31.40 -37.63
CA SER A 109 23.00 -31.45 -38.76
C SER A 109 24.22 -32.31 -38.46
N ASP A 110 24.77 -32.89 -39.53
CA ASP A 110 25.98 -33.73 -39.52
C ASP A 110 27.29 -32.92 -39.55
N THR A 111 28.42 -33.60 -39.65
CA THR A 111 29.75 -33.00 -39.77
C THR A 111 29.93 -32.19 -41.05
N THR A 112 29.13 -32.44 -42.09
CA THR A 112 29.17 -31.73 -43.37
C THR A 112 28.23 -30.51 -43.39
N LEU A 113 27.58 -30.25 -42.26
CA LEU A 113 26.61 -29.18 -42.07
C LEU A 113 25.29 -29.39 -42.83
N HIS A 114 25.04 -30.59 -43.31
CA HIS A 114 23.75 -30.96 -43.91
C HIS A 114 22.75 -31.29 -42.81
N THR A 115 21.52 -30.84 -42.96
CA THR A 115 20.41 -31.19 -42.06
C THR A 115 20.08 -32.68 -42.27
N ILE A 116 20.20 -33.48 -41.25
CA ILE A 116 19.81 -34.89 -41.24
C ILE A 116 18.39 -35.07 -40.70
N TYR A 117 17.97 -34.16 -39.80
CA TYR A 117 16.65 -34.20 -39.18
C TYR A 117 16.17 -32.82 -38.83
N LYS A 118 14.88 -32.56 -39.02
CA LYS A 118 14.26 -31.30 -38.67
C LYS A 118 12.86 -31.51 -38.13
N ILE A 119 12.53 -30.73 -37.11
CA ILE A 119 11.15 -30.55 -36.62
C ILE A 119 10.77 -29.11 -36.89
N GLU A 120 9.80 -28.93 -37.77
CA GLU A 120 9.27 -27.63 -38.13
C GLU A 120 7.88 -27.44 -37.51
N ASN A 121 7.74 -26.44 -36.71
CA ASN A 121 6.41 -25.90 -36.40
C ASN A 121 6.11 -24.80 -37.42
N GLN A 122 5.05 -24.95 -38.20
CA GLN A 122 4.76 -24.25 -39.44
C GLN A 122 4.86 -22.71 -39.45
N SER A 123 4.90 -22.08 -38.29
CA SER A 123 4.86 -20.61 -38.20
C SER A 123 6.16 -19.93 -37.80
N PHE A 124 7.16 -20.66 -37.30
CA PHE A 124 8.29 -20.03 -36.60
C PHE A 124 9.68 -20.45 -37.03
N CYS A 125 9.82 -21.47 -37.87
CA CYS A 125 11.11 -22.04 -38.24
C CYS A 125 11.78 -21.29 -39.37
N ASN A 126 12.45 -20.19 -39.07
CA ASN A 126 13.18 -19.41 -40.09
C ASN A 126 14.62 -19.90 -40.36
N LEU A 127 15.03 -21.02 -39.75
CA LEU A 127 16.33 -21.67 -40.09
C LEU A 127 16.29 -22.49 -41.36
N HIS A 128 15.12 -22.78 -41.86
CA HIS A 128 14.89 -23.47 -43.14
C HIS A 128 14.08 -22.56 -44.05
N GLY A 129 14.59 -22.25 -45.23
CA GLY A 129 13.86 -21.49 -46.20
C GLY A 129 12.52 -22.19 -46.46
N THR A 130 11.43 -21.54 -46.08
CA THR A 130 10.08 -21.96 -46.53
C THR A 130 10.00 -21.78 -48.03
N TYR A 131 9.36 -22.72 -48.72
CA TYR A 131 9.11 -22.70 -50.14
C TYR A 131 8.27 -21.52 -50.65
N LEU A 132 8.27 -20.40 -49.98
CA LEU A 132 7.63 -19.18 -50.42
C LEU A 132 8.61 -18.38 -51.27
N SER A 133 8.34 -18.37 -52.49
CA SER A 133 8.74 -17.69 -53.73
C SER A 133 9.71 -16.49 -53.75
N ASP A 134 10.46 -16.20 -52.71
CA ASP A 134 11.42 -15.07 -52.67
C ASP A 134 12.85 -15.64 -52.56
N SER A 135 13.49 -15.92 -53.68
CA SER A 135 14.81 -16.56 -53.77
C SER A 135 15.90 -15.81 -53.01
N ALA A 136 15.86 -14.50 -53.01
CA ALA A 136 16.88 -13.67 -52.33
C ALA A 136 16.80 -13.71 -50.77
N ASN A 137 15.63 -14.01 -50.21
CA ASN A 137 15.48 -14.21 -48.77
C ASN A 137 15.87 -15.64 -48.33
N ASN A 138 15.63 -16.64 -49.18
CA ASN A 138 16.01 -18.00 -48.93
C ASN A 138 17.54 -18.14 -48.83
N ASP A 139 18.31 -17.49 -49.68
CA ASP A 139 19.77 -17.53 -49.66
C ASP A 139 20.34 -16.95 -48.33
N LYS A 140 19.73 -15.87 -47.84
CA LYS A 140 20.13 -15.28 -46.53
C LYS A 140 19.79 -16.19 -45.38
N ILE A 141 18.64 -16.85 -45.39
CA ILE A 141 18.21 -17.79 -44.34
C ILE A 141 19.14 -19.00 -44.32
N ILE A 142 19.46 -19.60 -45.46
CA ILE A 142 20.37 -20.69 -45.60
C ILE A 142 21.79 -20.30 -45.13
N ALA A 143 22.27 -19.12 -45.56
CA ALA A 143 23.58 -18.61 -45.13
C ALA A 143 23.62 -18.39 -43.61
N THR A 144 22.54 -17.90 -43.03
CA THR A 144 22.44 -17.70 -41.57
C THR A 144 22.45 -19.04 -40.82
N ALA A 145 21.65 -20.02 -41.29
CA ALA A 145 21.62 -21.36 -40.73
C ALA A 145 23.01 -22.02 -40.80
N LEU A 146 23.70 -21.99 -41.95
CA LEU A 146 25.06 -22.49 -42.11
C LEU A 146 26.06 -21.77 -41.17
N ALA A 147 25.95 -20.46 -41.05
CA ALA A 147 26.80 -19.70 -40.12
C ALA A 147 26.58 -20.13 -38.66
N MET A 148 25.34 -20.38 -38.26
CA MET A 148 24.99 -20.83 -36.91
C MET A 148 25.48 -22.24 -36.64
N ARG A 149 25.34 -23.16 -37.61
CA ARG A 149 25.90 -24.55 -37.52
C ARG A 149 27.42 -24.52 -37.39
N ARG A 150 28.11 -23.70 -38.22
CA ARG A 150 29.58 -23.54 -38.11
C ARG A 150 29.98 -22.96 -36.74
N LYS A 151 29.24 -21.97 -36.27
CA LYS A 151 29.49 -21.37 -34.95
C LYS A 151 29.30 -22.41 -33.83
N CYS A 152 28.22 -23.19 -33.89
CA CYS A 152 27.96 -24.24 -32.92
C CYS A 152 29.09 -25.25 -32.89
N ARG A 153 29.52 -25.72 -34.03
CA ARG A 153 30.63 -26.69 -34.16
C ARG A 153 31.97 -26.16 -33.63
N SER A 154 32.23 -24.87 -33.81
CA SER A 154 33.46 -24.22 -33.32
C SER A 154 33.47 -23.96 -31.83
N MET A 155 32.30 -23.68 -31.23
CA MET A 155 32.16 -23.31 -29.83
C MET A 155 31.62 -24.40 -28.92
N GLY A 156 31.06 -25.48 -29.48
CA GLY A 156 30.40 -26.56 -28.76
C GLY A 156 29.02 -26.21 -28.20
N SER A 157 28.88 -25.02 -27.69
CA SER A 157 27.61 -24.50 -27.17
C SER A 157 27.51 -22.99 -27.33
N PHE A 158 26.32 -22.49 -27.64
CA PHE A 158 26.03 -21.03 -27.66
C PHE A 158 24.56 -20.76 -27.54
N VAL A 159 24.24 -19.53 -27.11
CA VAL A 159 22.89 -18.96 -27.13
C VAL A 159 22.96 -17.62 -27.85
N GLN A 160 22.03 -17.38 -28.75
CA GLN A 160 22.00 -16.15 -29.53
C GLN A 160 20.58 -15.78 -29.92
N THR A 161 20.26 -14.48 -29.81
CA THR A 161 19.02 -13.93 -30.36
C THR A 161 19.26 -13.56 -31.81
N LEU A 162 18.41 -14.06 -32.71
CA LEU A 162 18.39 -13.76 -34.12
C LEU A 162 17.28 -12.76 -34.40
N ASN A 163 17.61 -11.66 -35.08
CA ASN A 163 16.63 -10.74 -35.60
C ASN A 163 16.41 -11.09 -37.08
N PRO A 164 15.26 -11.67 -37.45
CA PRO A 164 15.01 -12.05 -38.82
C PRO A 164 14.93 -10.82 -39.74
N PRO A 165 15.35 -10.95 -41.01
CA PRO A 165 15.10 -9.90 -41.98
C PRO A 165 13.59 -9.70 -42.16
N ARG A 166 13.17 -8.49 -42.33
CA ARG A 166 11.84 -7.82 -42.25
C ARG A 166 10.53 -8.58 -42.54
N LEU A 167 10.53 -9.81 -43.04
CA LEU A 167 9.33 -10.54 -43.46
C LEU A 167 8.64 -11.42 -42.42
N SER A 168 9.27 -11.75 -41.30
CA SER A 168 8.60 -12.50 -40.23
C SER A 168 8.68 -11.83 -38.83
N GLY A 169 9.06 -10.59 -38.78
CA GLY A 169 8.74 -9.60 -37.72
C GLY A 169 9.16 -9.89 -36.26
N SER A 170 9.63 -11.06 -35.92
CA SER A 170 9.89 -11.39 -34.51
C SER A 170 11.30 -11.91 -34.27
N ALA A 171 11.90 -11.42 -33.19
CA ALA A 171 13.15 -11.95 -32.69
C ALA A 171 12.99 -13.45 -32.32
N GLN A 172 14.01 -14.23 -32.64
CA GLN A 172 14.07 -15.66 -32.32
C GLN A 172 15.23 -15.93 -31.38
N LEU A 173 15.01 -16.77 -30.39
CA LEU A 173 16.06 -17.26 -29.53
C LEU A 173 16.54 -18.61 -30.08
N LEU A 174 17.85 -18.71 -30.29
CA LEU A 174 18.54 -19.88 -30.81
C LEU A 174 19.51 -20.42 -29.76
N VAL A 175 19.40 -21.69 -29.49
CA VAL A 175 20.36 -22.43 -28.68
C VAL A 175 21.05 -23.48 -29.55
N GLY A 176 22.36 -23.49 -29.58
CA GLY A 176 23.18 -24.49 -30.26
C GLY A 176 23.92 -25.39 -29.29
N ARG A 177 23.92 -26.68 -29.58
CA ARG A 177 24.69 -27.73 -28.87
C ARG A 177 25.32 -28.69 -29.84
N THR A 178 26.43 -29.29 -29.44
CA THR A 178 27.11 -30.28 -30.22
C THR A 178 27.24 -31.55 -29.39
N THR A 179 27.13 -32.75 -30.02
CA THR A 179 27.37 -34.04 -29.38
C THR A 179 28.80 -34.14 -28.86
N ALA A 180 29.04 -34.99 -27.90
CA ALA A 180 30.34 -35.15 -27.22
C ALA A 180 31.49 -35.51 -28.19
N ASP A 181 31.18 -36.29 -29.22
CA ASP A 181 32.11 -36.67 -30.30
C ASP A 181 32.22 -35.62 -31.43
N GLY A 182 31.41 -34.55 -31.38
CA GLY A 182 31.37 -33.51 -32.40
C GLY A 182 30.73 -33.94 -33.74
N SER A 183 30.10 -35.10 -33.82
CA SER A 183 29.54 -35.65 -35.05
C SER A 183 28.25 -34.98 -35.46
N TYR A 184 27.44 -34.51 -34.49
CA TYR A 184 26.16 -33.84 -34.75
C TYR A 184 26.06 -32.49 -34.05
N THR A 185 25.34 -31.60 -34.71
CA THR A 185 25.03 -30.27 -34.17
C THR A 185 23.53 -30.13 -34.08
N VAL A 186 23.06 -29.77 -32.91
CA VAL A 186 21.64 -29.53 -32.58
C VAL A 186 21.42 -28.04 -32.44
N LEU A 187 20.51 -27.47 -33.22
CA LEU A 187 20.05 -26.12 -33.10
C LEU A 187 18.55 -26.13 -32.70
N VAL A 188 18.23 -25.51 -31.59
CA VAL A 188 16.85 -25.37 -31.11
C VAL A 188 16.47 -23.88 -31.13
N THR A 189 15.39 -23.58 -31.79
CA THR A 189 14.91 -22.18 -31.92
C THR A 189 13.47 -22.02 -31.49
N THR A 190 13.16 -20.87 -30.89
CA THR A 190 11.78 -20.43 -30.61
C THR A 190 11.58 -18.97 -30.99
N SER A 191 10.34 -18.64 -31.29
CA SER A 191 9.95 -17.24 -31.55
C SER A 191 9.65 -16.49 -30.26
N LEU A 192 10.15 -15.28 -30.15
CA LEU A 192 9.83 -14.37 -29.06
C LEU A 192 8.57 -13.52 -29.35
N VAL A 193 7.79 -13.82 -30.41
CA VAL A 193 6.56 -13.10 -30.78
C VAL A 193 5.59 -13.03 -29.62
N HIS A 194 5.32 -14.16 -29.01
CA HIS A 194 4.33 -14.22 -27.93
C HIS A 194 4.74 -13.38 -26.72
N VAL A 195 6.05 -13.22 -26.49
CA VAL A 195 6.58 -12.32 -25.45
C VAL A 195 6.30 -10.86 -25.78
N ALA A 196 6.60 -10.46 -27.01
CA ALA A 196 6.39 -9.10 -27.49
C ALA A 196 4.89 -8.74 -27.57
N GLU A 197 4.05 -9.68 -28.01
CA GLU A 197 2.59 -9.49 -28.06
C GLU A 197 1.98 -9.40 -26.67
N ALA A 198 2.36 -10.29 -25.75
CA ALA A 198 1.93 -10.23 -24.36
C ALA A 198 2.36 -8.91 -23.69
N GLY A 199 3.59 -8.47 -23.93
CA GLY A 199 4.10 -7.17 -23.48
C GLY A 199 3.28 -6.00 -24.01
N LYS A 200 2.90 -6.05 -25.29
CA LYS A 200 2.08 -5.01 -25.94
C LYS A 200 0.65 -4.97 -25.39
N VAL A 201 0.02 -6.13 -25.20
CA VAL A 201 -1.32 -6.23 -24.58
C VAL A 201 -1.25 -5.70 -23.14
N LEU A 202 -0.25 -6.10 -22.39
CA LEU A 202 -0.06 -5.66 -21.02
C LEU A 202 0.17 -4.15 -20.94
N SER A 203 1.02 -3.59 -21.82
CA SER A 203 1.28 -2.14 -21.86
C SER A 203 0.03 -1.31 -22.23
N THR A 204 -0.94 -1.91 -22.91
CA THR A 204 -2.21 -1.26 -23.26
C THR A 204 -3.24 -1.38 -22.13
N LEU A 205 -3.29 -2.52 -21.43
CA LEU A 205 -4.25 -2.75 -20.35
C LEU A 205 -3.82 -2.13 -19.01
N LEU A 206 -2.51 -2.05 -18.76
CA LEU A 206 -1.97 -1.48 -17.51
C LEU A 206 -2.43 -0.05 -17.22
N PRO A 207 -2.36 0.91 -18.17
CA PRO A 207 -2.81 2.28 -17.90
C PRO A 207 -4.32 2.35 -17.64
N LEU A 208 -5.12 1.50 -18.29
CA LEU A 208 -6.56 1.42 -18.02
C LEU A 208 -6.83 0.89 -16.60
N ALA A 209 -6.20 -0.20 -16.22
CA ALA A 209 -6.30 -0.76 -14.87
C ALA A 209 -5.81 0.25 -13.81
N ALA A 210 -4.71 0.95 -14.09
CA ALA A 210 -4.18 2.00 -13.23
C ALA A 210 -5.18 3.15 -13.03
N ALA A 211 -5.83 3.61 -14.10
CA ALA A 211 -6.84 4.66 -14.03
C ALA A 211 -8.07 4.23 -13.20
N LEU A 212 -8.51 2.97 -13.34
CA LEU A 212 -9.62 2.43 -12.54
C LEU A 212 -9.26 2.32 -11.05
N ILE A 213 -8.08 1.80 -10.73
CA ILE A 213 -7.59 1.68 -9.34
C ILE A 213 -7.44 3.08 -8.72
N PHE A 214 -6.89 4.04 -9.47
CA PHE A 214 -6.75 5.41 -9.01
C PHE A 214 -8.10 6.07 -8.74
N GLY A 215 -9.06 5.92 -9.65
CA GLY A 215 -10.44 6.42 -9.47
C GLY A 215 -11.12 5.81 -8.25
N PHE A 216 -10.97 4.50 -8.05
CA PHE A 216 -11.48 3.81 -6.86
C PHE A 216 -10.83 4.30 -5.57
N ALA A 217 -9.50 4.46 -5.55
CA ALA A 217 -8.77 4.95 -4.40
C ALA A 217 -9.16 6.40 -4.03
N MET A 218 -9.36 7.27 -5.02
CA MET A 218 -9.84 8.64 -4.79
C MET A 218 -11.25 8.68 -4.23
N SER A 219 -12.18 7.87 -4.75
CA SER A 219 -13.54 7.78 -4.21
C SER A 219 -13.57 7.21 -2.80
N ALA A 220 -12.79 6.17 -2.52
CA ALA A 220 -12.64 5.61 -1.17
C ALA A 220 -12.05 6.64 -0.19
N ALA A 221 -11.03 7.39 -0.58
CA ALA A 221 -10.43 8.45 0.24
C ALA A 221 -11.43 9.57 0.55
N TRP A 222 -12.26 9.95 -0.42
CA TRP A 222 -13.31 10.96 -0.23
C TRP A 222 -14.37 10.46 0.75
N LEU A 223 -14.87 9.23 0.58
CA LEU A 223 -15.84 8.60 1.48
C LEU A 223 -15.28 8.50 2.91
N PHE A 224 -14.04 8.01 3.06
CA PHE A 224 -13.37 7.93 4.35
C PHE A 224 -13.22 9.29 5.02
N SER A 225 -12.92 10.33 4.25
CA SER A 225 -12.82 11.70 4.77
C SER A 225 -14.14 12.21 5.33
N GLU A 226 -15.25 11.99 4.67
CA GLU A 226 -16.57 12.38 5.15
C GLU A 226 -17.00 11.56 6.37
N TRP A 227 -16.76 10.27 6.32
CA TRP A 227 -17.26 9.33 7.33
C TRP A 227 -16.45 9.34 8.63
N PHE A 228 -15.14 9.59 8.56
CA PHE A 228 -14.21 9.51 9.69
C PHE A 228 -13.69 10.88 10.13
N THR A 229 -13.22 11.71 9.21
CA THR A 229 -12.54 12.96 9.55
C THR A 229 -13.52 14.05 10.00
N LYS A 230 -14.72 14.08 9.45
CA LYS A 230 -15.73 15.09 9.79
C LYS A 230 -16.20 15.00 11.24
N PRO A 231 -16.58 13.83 11.80
CA PRO A 231 -16.94 13.69 13.21
C PRO A 231 -15.80 14.09 14.16
N LEU A 232 -14.56 13.71 13.86
CA LEU A 232 -13.40 14.11 14.66
C LEU A 232 -13.19 15.62 14.70
N ARG A 233 -13.44 16.31 13.58
CA ARG A 233 -13.38 17.78 13.55
C ARG A 233 -14.52 18.42 14.36
N GLN A 234 -15.71 17.82 14.36
CA GLN A 234 -16.83 18.28 15.18
C GLN A 234 -16.50 18.16 16.65
N LEU A 235 -15.97 17.00 17.09
CA LEU A 235 -15.48 16.80 18.46
C LEU A 235 -14.40 17.81 18.85
N SER A 236 -13.39 18.00 18.01
CA SER A 236 -12.32 18.98 18.26
C SER A 236 -12.87 20.41 18.35
N SER A 237 -13.85 20.78 17.52
CA SER A 237 -14.50 22.08 17.57
C SER A 237 -15.33 22.27 18.85
N ALA A 238 -16.06 21.23 19.27
CA ALA A 238 -16.85 21.23 20.49
C ALA A 238 -15.94 21.35 21.71
N ALA A 239 -14.82 20.63 21.76
CA ALA A 239 -13.83 20.74 22.83
C ALA A 239 -13.24 22.15 22.93
N ARG A 240 -12.99 22.82 21.80
CA ARG A 240 -12.54 24.23 21.80
C ARG A 240 -13.60 25.19 22.33
N GLN A 241 -14.86 24.97 21.98
CA GLN A 241 -15.96 25.81 22.49
C GLN A 241 -16.11 25.63 24.01
N MET A 242 -16.01 24.40 24.48
CA MET A 242 -16.02 24.08 25.90
C MET A 242 -14.87 24.79 26.66
N ALA A 243 -13.66 24.81 26.11
CA ALA A 243 -12.51 25.51 26.66
C ALA A 243 -12.72 27.05 26.69
N LEU A 244 -13.58 27.60 25.83
CA LEU A 244 -13.96 29.01 25.80
C LEU A 244 -15.16 29.34 26.74
N GLY A 245 -15.65 28.33 27.50
CA GLY A 245 -16.75 28.53 28.46
C GLY A 245 -18.14 28.21 27.92
N ASN A 246 -18.26 27.74 26.69
CA ASN A 246 -19.52 27.24 26.16
C ASN A 246 -19.71 25.76 26.52
N TYR A 247 -20.27 25.51 27.68
CA TYR A 247 -20.49 24.15 28.20
C TYR A 247 -21.77 23.48 27.65
N ALA A 248 -22.66 24.24 27.01
CA ALA A 248 -23.88 23.70 26.43
C ALA A 248 -23.68 23.10 25.04
N VAL A 249 -22.43 22.94 24.60
CA VAL A 249 -22.08 22.36 23.31
C VAL A 249 -22.37 20.86 23.30
N GLN A 250 -23.06 20.38 22.27
CA GLN A 250 -23.31 18.96 22.06
C GLN A 250 -22.80 18.52 20.68
N VAL A 251 -22.35 17.29 20.59
CA VAL A 251 -21.91 16.63 19.38
C VAL A 251 -22.93 15.56 18.99
N ASP A 252 -23.14 15.35 17.69
CA ASP A 252 -24.05 14.32 17.20
C ASP A 252 -23.56 12.91 17.60
N ASN A 253 -24.39 12.20 18.37
CA ASN A 253 -24.11 10.90 18.96
C ASN A 253 -24.92 9.76 18.36
N ARG A 254 -25.54 9.95 17.18
CA ARG A 254 -26.44 8.97 16.53
C ARG A 254 -25.71 7.77 15.96
N ARG A 255 -24.39 7.76 15.96
CA ARG A 255 -23.58 6.64 15.45
C ARG A 255 -23.53 5.50 16.46
N ASN A 256 -23.47 4.27 15.92
CA ASN A 256 -23.34 3.04 16.70
C ASN A 256 -21.94 2.41 16.54
N ASP A 257 -20.90 3.24 16.51
CA ASP A 257 -19.50 2.85 16.43
C ASP A 257 -18.68 3.55 17.53
N GLU A 258 -17.38 3.33 17.58
CA GLU A 258 -16.46 3.89 18.57
C GLU A 258 -16.44 5.43 18.55
N LEU A 259 -16.71 6.05 17.40
CA LEU A 259 -16.85 7.50 17.30
C LEU A 259 -18.16 7.98 17.92
N GLY A 260 -19.22 7.18 17.82
CA GLY A 260 -20.48 7.43 18.51
C GLY A 260 -20.36 7.30 20.02
N ASP A 261 -19.61 6.30 20.50
CA ASP A 261 -19.29 6.15 21.92
C ASP A 261 -18.50 7.36 22.43
N LEU A 262 -17.45 7.75 21.73
CA LEU A 262 -16.67 8.94 22.06
C LEU A 262 -17.50 10.23 22.07
N ALA A 263 -18.47 10.37 21.18
CA ALA A 263 -19.37 11.50 21.16
C ALA A 263 -20.32 11.51 22.38
N ARG A 264 -20.82 10.33 22.81
CA ARG A 264 -21.63 10.17 24.02
C ARG A 264 -20.85 10.53 25.28
N ASP A 265 -19.62 10.00 25.40
CA ASP A 265 -18.75 10.28 26.54
C ASP A 265 -18.39 11.78 26.61
N PHE A 266 -18.13 12.40 25.47
CA PHE A 266 -17.90 13.85 25.39
C PHE A 266 -19.12 14.66 25.84
N ASN A 267 -20.31 14.30 25.39
CA ASN A 267 -21.56 15.00 25.75
C ASN A 267 -21.83 14.84 27.26
N HIS A 268 -21.62 13.65 27.81
CA HIS A 268 -21.74 13.40 29.25
C HIS A 268 -20.75 14.26 30.05
N MET A 269 -19.49 14.29 29.66
CA MET A 269 -18.48 15.16 30.29
C MET A 269 -18.86 16.64 30.22
N ALA A 270 -19.38 17.10 29.07
CA ALA A 270 -19.82 18.49 28.89
C ALA A 270 -20.98 18.85 29.83
N GLU A 271 -21.94 17.96 30.02
CA GLU A 271 -23.08 18.08 30.91
C GLU A 271 -22.63 18.14 32.38
N GLU A 272 -21.72 17.26 32.79
CA GLU A 272 -21.16 17.25 34.14
C GLU A 272 -20.40 18.56 34.46
N VAL A 273 -19.57 19.02 33.52
CA VAL A 273 -18.86 20.31 33.68
C VAL A 273 -19.85 21.48 33.75
N GLN A 274 -20.87 21.49 32.91
CA GLN A 274 -21.91 22.51 32.93
C GLN A 274 -22.61 22.56 34.29
N HIS A 275 -23.00 21.39 34.82
CA HIS A 275 -23.64 21.26 36.11
C HIS A 275 -22.72 21.74 37.28
N ALA A 276 -21.45 21.34 37.23
CA ALA A 276 -20.46 21.77 38.23
C ALA A 276 -20.26 23.32 38.22
N VAL A 277 -20.15 23.91 37.04
CA VAL A 277 -20.00 25.37 36.91
C VAL A 277 -21.27 26.12 37.36
N GLN A 278 -22.46 25.61 37.06
CA GLN A 278 -23.71 26.19 37.52
C GLN A 278 -23.81 26.11 39.05
N MET A 279 -23.53 24.95 39.64
CA MET A 279 -23.52 24.77 41.11
C MET A 279 -22.54 25.74 41.79
N GLN A 280 -21.35 25.95 41.23
CA GLN A 280 -20.39 26.93 41.73
C GLN A 280 -20.91 28.34 41.67
N ARG A 281 -21.61 28.75 40.59
CA ARG A 281 -22.23 30.08 40.47
C ARG A 281 -23.34 30.29 41.52
N ASP A 282 -24.19 29.29 41.67
CA ASP A 282 -25.30 29.33 42.62
C ASP A 282 -24.77 29.41 44.07
N LEU A 283 -23.71 28.65 44.40
CA LEU A 283 -23.02 28.71 45.69
C LEU A 283 -22.48 30.13 45.94
N LEU A 284 -21.78 30.74 44.96
CA LEU A 284 -21.21 32.07 45.12
C LEU A 284 -22.31 33.15 45.27
N ALA A 285 -23.42 33.02 44.56
CA ALA A 285 -24.56 33.91 44.69
C ALA A 285 -25.19 33.81 46.08
N ASN A 286 -25.44 32.59 46.57
CA ASN A 286 -26.04 32.37 47.88
C ASN A 286 -25.11 32.86 49.01
N VAL A 287 -23.81 32.53 48.99
CA VAL A 287 -22.82 33.01 49.93
C VAL A 287 -22.77 34.55 49.95
N SER A 288 -22.80 35.20 48.78
CA SER A 288 -22.76 36.64 48.66
C SER A 288 -24.04 37.31 49.25
N HIS A 289 -25.20 36.67 49.08
CA HIS A 289 -26.46 37.12 49.67
C HIS A 289 -26.45 37.00 51.17
N ASP A 290 -26.01 35.81 51.69
CA ASP A 290 -26.03 35.48 53.11
C ASP A 290 -24.97 36.27 53.94
N LEU A 291 -23.89 36.71 53.27
CA LEU A 291 -22.91 37.63 53.86
C LEU A 291 -23.40 39.09 53.89
N ARG A 292 -24.20 39.54 52.87
CA ARG A 292 -24.62 40.92 52.77
C ARG A 292 -25.57 41.32 53.89
N THR A 293 -26.48 40.45 54.29
CA THR A 293 -27.52 40.73 55.28
C THR A 293 -26.90 41.08 56.64
N PRO A 294 -26.06 40.21 57.24
CA PRO A 294 -25.44 40.54 58.53
C PRO A 294 -24.49 41.73 58.48
N LEU A 295 -23.78 41.90 57.35
CA LEU A 295 -22.90 43.04 57.12
C LEU A 295 -23.68 44.38 57.13
N THR A 296 -24.90 44.39 56.53
CA THR A 296 -25.80 45.56 56.51
C THR A 296 -26.30 45.89 57.93
N LEU A 297 -26.64 44.87 58.74
CA LEU A 297 -27.06 45.05 60.11
C LEU A 297 -25.93 45.60 60.99
N ILE A 298 -24.74 45.00 60.91
CA ILE A 298 -23.55 45.50 61.62
C ILE A 298 -23.28 46.95 61.29
N LYS A 299 -23.30 47.31 60.00
CA LYS A 299 -23.09 48.69 59.56
C LYS A 299 -24.17 49.61 60.10
N GLY A 300 -25.44 49.25 59.97
CA GLY A 300 -26.57 50.08 60.43
C GLY A 300 -26.52 50.34 61.95
N TYR A 301 -26.30 49.31 62.73
CA TYR A 301 -26.16 49.47 64.20
C TYR A 301 -24.92 50.26 64.56
N ALA A 302 -23.79 50.04 63.91
CA ALA A 302 -22.57 50.82 64.16
C ALA A 302 -22.74 52.30 63.83
N GLU A 303 -23.46 52.63 62.73
CA GLU A 303 -23.84 54.03 62.39
C GLU A 303 -24.82 54.65 63.43
N THR A 304 -25.76 53.82 63.89
CA THR A 304 -26.72 54.31 64.95
C THR A 304 -25.98 54.59 66.28
N VAL A 305 -25.06 53.72 66.68
CA VAL A 305 -24.23 53.95 67.86
C VAL A 305 -23.38 55.21 67.70
N ARG A 306 -22.78 55.41 66.54
CA ARG A 306 -21.90 56.56 66.31
C ARG A 306 -22.66 57.87 66.31
N ASP A 307 -23.85 57.94 65.68
CA ASP A 307 -24.49 59.15 65.33
C ASP A 307 -25.66 59.49 66.29
N LEU A 308 -26.25 58.51 67.00
CA LEU A 308 -27.49 58.74 67.78
C LEU A 308 -27.38 58.23 69.25
N THR A 309 -26.84 57.03 69.48
CA THR A 309 -27.00 56.43 70.82
C THR A 309 -25.65 56.29 71.60
N GLY A 310 -24.59 56.92 71.09
CA GLY A 310 -23.24 56.80 71.68
C GLY A 310 -23.13 57.24 73.12
N ASP A 311 -23.93 58.23 73.53
CA ASP A 311 -23.94 58.74 74.93
C ASP A 311 -24.96 58.02 75.82
N ASP A 312 -25.91 57.26 75.28
CA ASP A 312 -26.87 56.46 76.03
C ASP A 312 -26.27 54.99 76.27
N LYS A 313 -25.77 54.73 77.44
CA LYS A 313 -25.12 53.52 77.78
C LYS A 313 -26.01 52.28 77.56
N ALA A 314 -27.28 52.31 77.92
CA ALA A 314 -28.18 51.19 77.84
C ALA A 314 -28.42 50.76 76.36
N HIS A 315 -28.76 51.70 75.51
CA HIS A 315 -29.01 51.49 74.10
C HIS A 315 -27.75 51.19 73.31
N ARG A 316 -26.63 51.81 73.61
CA ARG A 316 -25.29 51.50 73.08
C ARG A 316 -24.88 50.04 73.35
N ASP A 317 -24.98 49.61 74.60
CA ASP A 317 -24.57 48.26 74.99
C ASP A 317 -25.47 47.19 74.33
N GLU A 318 -26.78 47.43 74.17
CA GLU A 318 -27.70 46.58 73.43
C GLU A 318 -27.32 46.47 71.95
N GLN A 319 -27.07 47.60 71.27
CA GLN A 319 -26.68 47.63 69.92
C GLN A 319 -25.31 47.04 69.63
N MET A 320 -24.36 47.23 70.50
CA MET A 320 -23.03 46.57 70.40
C MET A 320 -23.13 45.05 70.54
N ASN A 321 -24.04 44.54 71.39
CA ASN A 321 -24.28 43.11 71.49
C ASN A 321 -24.82 42.54 70.16
N ILE A 322 -25.75 43.24 69.51
CA ILE A 322 -26.25 42.81 68.20
C ILE A 322 -25.12 42.80 67.18
N ILE A 323 -24.20 43.78 67.16
CA ILE A 323 -23.04 43.81 66.29
C ILE A 323 -22.13 42.58 66.51
N VAL A 324 -21.87 42.25 67.78
CA VAL A 324 -21.04 41.09 68.17
C VAL A 324 -21.70 39.77 67.71
N ASP A 325 -23.00 39.60 68.01
CA ASP A 325 -23.75 38.41 67.63
C ASP A 325 -23.74 38.18 66.10
N GLU A 326 -23.90 39.26 65.34
CA GLU A 326 -23.91 39.18 63.87
C GLU A 326 -22.50 38.93 63.27
N ALA A 327 -21.44 39.45 63.98
CA ALA A 327 -20.04 39.12 63.62
C ALA A 327 -19.70 37.66 63.90
N ASP A 328 -20.16 37.09 65.02
CA ASP A 328 -20.01 35.68 65.34
C ASP A 328 -20.74 34.77 64.31
N ARG A 329 -21.95 35.19 63.90
CA ARG A 329 -22.71 34.51 62.84
C ARG A 329 -21.98 34.52 61.49
N LEU A 330 -21.40 35.67 61.10
CA LEU A 330 -20.53 35.75 59.91
C LEU A 330 -19.34 34.83 60.00
N THR A 331 -18.68 34.72 61.17
CA THR A 331 -17.54 33.85 61.39
C THR A 331 -17.92 32.39 61.23
N ALA A 332 -19.08 31.97 61.75
CA ALA A 332 -19.61 30.60 61.56
C ALA A 332 -19.92 30.29 60.10
N LEU A 333 -20.55 31.26 59.38
CA LEU A 333 -20.86 31.10 57.95
C LEU A 333 -19.60 30.93 57.10
N VAL A 334 -18.57 31.78 57.32
CA VAL A 334 -17.29 31.67 56.62
C VAL A 334 -16.63 30.32 56.90
N SER A 335 -16.65 29.87 58.16
CA SER A 335 -16.11 28.57 58.56
C SER A 335 -16.80 27.40 57.82
N SER A 336 -18.14 27.44 57.70
CA SER A 336 -18.93 26.45 56.98
C SER A 336 -18.62 26.42 55.47
N VAL A 337 -18.46 27.59 54.86
CA VAL A 337 -18.04 27.70 53.44
C VAL A 337 -16.64 27.16 53.21
N MET A 338 -15.71 27.40 54.15
CA MET A 338 -14.35 26.85 54.08
C MET A 338 -14.33 25.32 54.22
N GLU A 339 -15.17 24.78 55.10
CA GLU A 339 -15.33 23.32 55.24
C GLU A 339 -15.91 22.68 53.98
N LEU A 340 -16.97 23.27 53.40
CA LEU A 340 -17.51 22.80 52.15
C LEU A 340 -16.49 22.84 51.00
N SER A 341 -15.69 23.91 50.94
CA SER A 341 -14.59 24.02 49.97
C SER A 341 -13.55 22.92 50.11
N LYS A 342 -13.20 22.50 51.33
CA LYS A 342 -12.28 21.41 51.58
C LYS A 342 -12.87 20.05 51.13
N VAL A 343 -14.15 19.85 51.36
CA VAL A 343 -14.84 18.62 50.91
C VAL A 343 -14.90 18.53 49.39
N THR A 344 -15.27 19.60 48.74
CA THR A 344 -15.40 19.65 47.26
C THR A 344 -14.05 19.58 46.54
N SER A 345 -12.97 20.06 47.16
CA SER A 345 -11.61 19.96 46.59
C SER A 345 -10.96 18.56 46.78
N GLY A 346 -11.66 17.60 47.38
CA GLY A 346 -11.14 16.26 47.62
C GLY A 346 -9.99 16.18 48.62
N THR A 347 -9.75 17.28 49.40
CA THR A 347 -8.67 17.34 50.38
C THR A 347 -9.07 16.68 51.69
N TYR A 348 -10.33 16.30 51.83
CA TYR A 348 -10.87 15.66 53.03
C TYR A 348 -10.52 14.16 53.03
N LYS A 349 -9.69 13.73 53.97
CA LYS A 349 -9.43 12.30 54.21
C LYS A 349 -10.56 11.73 55.09
N CYS A 350 -11.41 10.89 54.50
CA CYS A 350 -12.36 10.08 55.25
C CYS A 350 -11.59 9.01 56.07
N GLU A 351 -11.52 9.16 57.41
CA GLU A 351 -11.10 8.07 58.27
C GLU A 351 -12.29 7.12 58.47
N ARG A 352 -12.17 5.89 58.00
CA ARG A 352 -13.16 4.82 58.25
C ARG A 352 -12.94 4.34 59.69
N VAL A 353 -13.88 4.66 60.56
CA VAL A 353 -13.91 4.14 61.92
C VAL A 353 -14.86 2.94 61.95
N HIS A 354 -14.40 1.81 62.49
CA HIS A 354 -15.28 0.68 62.81
C HIS A 354 -16.16 1.06 63.99
N PHE A 355 -17.47 1.01 63.80
CA PHE A 355 -18.44 1.03 64.89
C PHE A 355 -18.74 -0.41 65.29
N ASP A 356 -18.59 -0.75 66.58
CA ASP A 356 -19.06 -1.99 67.17
C ASP A 356 -20.57 -1.99 67.34
#